data_8ff0cc3e980521e126d068d4f384f353
#
_entry.id   8ff0cc3e980521e126d068d4f384f353
#
_cell.length_a   1.000
_cell.length_b   1.000
_cell.length_c   1.000
_cell.angle_alpha   90.00
_cell.angle_beta   90.00
_cell.angle_gamma   90.00
#
_symmetry.space_group_name_H-M   'P 1'
#
loop_
_entity.id
_entity.type
_entity.pdbx_description
1 polymer ?
#
loop_
_entity_poly.entity_id
_entity_poly.type
_entity_poly.pdbx_seq_one_letter_code
_entity_poly.pdbx_strand_id
1 'polypeptide(L)'
;MSEKQFYLLQVNDALFPIGGYSHSQGLETYIQRGIVHNVDTAREYITHKIKWNLVYTELLAARLAYEAAEKKDLQELLYLEELLEASRIPMEQREAARKMGSRFAKTIEKLGLSISETGIFREYLDARKGKAVNHCCIYGVFCAEMQISLEEALTHYLYAQTSAIVTNCVKTIPLSQTSGQQLLSGCYGEFDEILKDVMNRSEEDLCLSAPGFDIRGIQHEKLYSRLYMS
;
A
#
# COMPACT_ATOMS: atom_id res chain seq x y z
N MET A 1 11.87 3.16 23.04
CA MET A 1 10.90 2.79 21.99
C MET A 1 9.62 2.39 22.71
N SER A 2 8.47 2.94 22.34
CA SER A 2 7.19 2.62 22.96
C SER A 2 6.59 1.35 22.34
N GLU A 3 5.64 0.71 23.04
CA GLU A 3 4.96 -0.50 22.53
C GLU A 3 4.32 -0.26 21.17
N LYS A 4 3.69 0.89 20.96
CA LYS A 4 3.08 1.29 19.68
C LYS A 4 4.07 1.34 18.50
N GLN A 5 5.34 1.68 18.76
CA GLN A 5 6.38 1.65 17.71
C GLN A 5 6.71 0.20 17.30
N PHE A 6 6.66 -0.75 18.23
CA PHE A 6 6.81 -2.16 17.86
C PHE A 6 5.63 -2.68 17.05
N TYR A 7 4.39 -2.26 17.37
CA TYR A 7 3.24 -2.59 16.54
C TYR A 7 3.36 -1.98 15.14
N LEU A 8 3.85 -0.73 15.02
CA LEU A 8 4.09 -0.10 13.73
C LEU A 8 5.11 -0.90 12.89
N LEU A 9 6.21 -1.35 13.50
CA LEU A 9 7.17 -2.23 12.83
C LEU A 9 6.52 -3.55 12.41
N GLN A 10 5.74 -4.17 13.31
CA GLN A 10 5.10 -5.48 13.06
C GLN A 10 4.10 -5.43 11.91
N VAL A 11 3.24 -4.42 11.82
CA VAL A 11 2.24 -4.32 10.74
C VAL A 11 2.84 -3.99 9.38
N ASN A 12 4.07 -3.46 9.36
CA ASN A 12 4.84 -3.17 8.16
C ASN A 12 5.87 -4.26 7.81
N ASP A 13 5.97 -5.31 8.62
CA ASP A 13 6.86 -6.43 8.35
C ASP A 13 6.37 -7.26 7.15
N ALA A 14 7.32 -7.71 6.32
CA ALA A 14 7.01 -8.51 5.13
C ALA A 14 6.29 -9.84 5.44
N LEU A 15 6.42 -10.35 6.67
CA LEU A 15 5.74 -11.56 7.15
C LEU A 15 4.37 -11.27 7.79
N PHE A 16 3.98 -10.00 7.92
CA PHE A 16 2.66 -9.69 8.44
C PHE A 16 1.58 -10.31 7.52
N PRO A 17 0.62 -11.07 8.05
CA PRO A 17 -0.13 -12.04 7.25
C PRO A 17 -1.28 -11.42 6.42
N ILE A 18 -1.02 -10.31 5.74
CA ILE A 18 -1.96 -9.70 4.77
C ILE A 18 -1.91 -10.34 3.38
N GLY A 19 -0.84 -11.07 3.07
CA GLY A 19 -0.63 -11.72 1.78
C GLY A 19 -0.09 -10.80 0.68
N GLY A 20 0.48 -9.65 1.04
CA GLY A 20 1.07 -8.67 0.09
C GLY A 20 2.15 -9.27 -0.81
N TYR A 21 2.90 -10.25 -0.31
CA TYR A 21 3.96 -10.94 -1.06
C TYR A 21 3.49 -11.70 -2.31
N SER A 22 2.21 -11.96 -2.45
CA SER A 22 1.63 -12.68 -3.60
C SER A 22 1.19 -11.76 -4.74
N HIS A 23 1.46 -10.46 -4.66
CA HIS A 23 1.00 -9.47 -5.60
C HIS A 23 2.16 -8.65 -6.17
N SER A 24 2.35 -8.71 -7.50
CA SER A 24 3.35 -7.90 -8.21
C SER A 24 2.83 -6.52 -8.61
N GLN A 25 1.53 -6.32 -8.52
CA GLN A 25 0.84 -5.09 -8.96
C GLN A 25 1.17 -4.72 -10.42
N GLY A 26 1.20 -5.72 -11.29
CA GLY A 26 1.43 -5.57 -12.73
C GLY A 26 2.91 -5.60 -13.15
N LEU A 27 3.87 -5.72 -12.23
CA LEU A 27 5.31 -5.78 -12.56
C LEU A 27 5.63 -6.91 -13.53
N GLU A 28 5.02 -8.09 -13.38
CA GLU A 28 5.28 -9.22 -14.29
C GLU A 28 5.00 -8.88 -15.75
N THR A 29 4.00 -8.04 -16.02
CA THR A 29 3.70 -7.59 -17.38
C THR A 29 4.85 -6.75 -17.97
N TYR A 30 5.45 -5.87 -17.16
CA TYR A 30 6.63 -5.10 -17.59
C TYR A 30 7.82 -6.01 -17.90
N ILE A 31 8.03 -7.03 -17.07
CA ILE A 31 9.14 -7.99 -17.23
C ILE A 31 8.91 -8.87 -18.48
N GLN A 32 7.73 -9.45 -18.66
CA GLN A 32 7.44 -10.29 -19.81
C GLN A 32 7.48 -9.53 -21.14
N ARG A 33 7.29 -8.21 -21.11
CA ARG A 33 7.45 -7.33 -22.27
C ARG A 33 8.89 -6.86 -22.48
N GLY A 34 9.84 -7.28 -21.64
CA GLY A 34 11.24 -6.87 -21.72
C GLY A 34 11.48 -5.39 -21.37
N ILE A 35 10.51 -4.71 -20.73
CA ILE A 35 10.64 -3.29 -20.31
C ILE A 35 11.48 -3.21 -19.04
N VAL A 36 11.25 -4.12 -18.09
CA VAL A 36 12.02 -4.24 -16.85
C VAL A 36 12.78 -5.57 -16.88
N HIS A 37 14.11 -5.53 -16.94
CA HIS A 37 14.91 -6.74 -17.18
C HIS A 37 16.31 -6.73 -16.52
N ASN A 38 16.73 -5.59 -15.91
CA ASN A 38 18.01 -5.47 -15.22
C ASN A 38 17.89 -4.45 -14.07
N VAL A 39 19.02 -4.19 -13.36
CA VAL A 39 19.08 -3.28 -12.22
C VAL A 39 18.64 -1.85 -12.59
N ASP A 40 19.09 -1.35 -13.75
CA ASP A 40 18.83 0.04 -14.12
C ASP A 40 17.34 0.25 -14.49
N THR A 41 16.77 -0.66 -15.26
CA THR A 41 15.34 -0.62 -15.60
C THR A 41 14.45 -0.90 -14.38
N ALA A 42 14.91 -1.72 -13.43
CA ALA A 42 14.22 -1.91 -12.16
C ALA A 42 14.23 -0.64 -11.31
N ARG A 43 15.36 0.08 -11.25
CA ARG A 43 15.45 1.38 -10.55
C ARG A 43 14.47 2.39 -11.12
N GLU A 44 14.44 2.54 -12.44
CA GLU A 44 13.51 3.43 -13.12
C GLU A 44 12.04 3.06 -12.81
N TYR A 45 11.70 1.78 -12.91
CA TYR A 45 10.36 1.29 -12.57
C TYR A 45 9.97 1.61 -11.14
N ILE A 46 10.86 1.34 -10.16
CA ILE A 46 10.61 1.59 -8.74
C ILE A 46 10.39 3.09 -8.51
N THR A 47 11.27 3.94 -9.02
CA THR A 47 11.15 5.42 -8.90
C THR A 47 9.81 5.90 -9.46
N HIS A 48 9.44 5.48 -10.66
CA HIS A 48 8.15 5.86 -11.25
C HIS A 48 6.96 5.31 -10.45
N LYS A 49 7.04 4.07 -9.97
CA LYS A 49 5.96 3.45 -9.18
C LYS A 49 5.71 4.21 -7.88
N ILE A 50 6.77 4.58 -7.14
CA ILE A 50 6.60 5.30 -5.88
C ILE A 50 6.18 6.76 -6.08
N LYS A 51 6.71 7.47 -7.08
CA LYS A 51 6.42 8.89 -7.32
C LYS A 51 5.08 9.14 -8.02
N TRP A 52 4.73 8.33 -9.01
CA TRP A 52 3.62 8.61 -9.93
C TRP A 52 2.41 7.69 -9.77
N ASN A 53 2.51 6.68 -8.90
CA ASN A 53 1.38 5.82 -8.61
C ASN A 53 1.11 5.74 -7.10
N LEU A 54 2.09 5.31 -6.30
CA LEU A 54 1.90 5.11 -4.87
C LEU A 54 1.49 6.41 -4.14
N VAL A 55 2.03 7.57 -4.55
CA VAL A 55 1.69 8.89 -3.98
C VAL A 55 0.20 9.16 -4.11
N TYR A 56 -0.37 9.00 -5.31
CA TYR A 56 -1.75 9.37 -5.63
C TYR A 56 -2.78 8.30 -5.25
N THR A 57 -2.34 7.14 -4.85
CA THR A 57 -3.21 6.02 -4.50
C THR A 57 -3.05 5.66 -3.02
N GLU A 58 -2.17 4.73 -2.69
CA GLU A 58 -2.07 4.14 -1.36
C GLU A 58 -1.60 5.13 -0.29
N LEU A 59 -0.59 5.97 -0.56
CA LEU A 59 -0.06 6.91 0.44
C LEU A 59 -1.06 8.02 0.75
N LEU A 60 -1.64 8.65 -0.29
CA LEU A 60 -2.64 9.69 -0.10
C LEU A 60 -3.88 9.14 0.59
N ALA A 61 -4.35 7.95 0.20
CA ALA A 61 -5.46 7.30 0.86
C ALA A 61 -5.20 6.99 2.33
N ALA A 62 -3.99 6.50 2.67
CA ALA A 62 -3.61 6.23 4.05
C ALA A 62 -3.58 7.52 4.88
N ARG A 63 -3.06 8.63 4.33
CA ARG A 63 -3.08 9.94 4.98
C ARG A 63 -4.50 10.43 5.23
N LEU A 64 -5.34 10.48 4.19
CA LEU A 64 -6.72 10.97 4.30
C LEU A 64 -7.54 10.13 5.29
N ALA A 65 -7.38 8.80 5.25
CA ALA A 65 -8.03 7.91 6.19
C ALA A 65 -7.54 8.11 7.64
N TYR A 66 -6.25 8.38 7.83
CA TYR A 66 -5.70 8.74 9.13
C TYR A 66 -6.33 10.04 9.66
N GLU A 67 -6.36 11.10 8.84
CA GLU A 67 -6.91 12.41 9.19
C GLU A 67 -8.42 12.36 9.48
N ALA A 68 -9.18 11.56 8.71
CA ALA A 68 -10.60 11.32 8.95
C ALA A 68 -10.81 10.55 10.27
N ALA A 69 -9.96 9.57 10.57
CA ALA A 69 -10.02 8.82 11.81
C ALA A 69 -9.72 9.70 13.04
N GLU A 70 -8.74 10.60 12.97
CA GLU A 70 -8.46 11.57 14.04
C GLU A 70 -9.66 12.48 14.31
N LYS A 71 -10.38 12.90 13.26
CA LYS A 71 -11.60 13.71 13.36
C LYS A 71 -12.83 12.88 13.76
N LYS A 72 -12.71 11.55 13.83
CA LYS A 72 -13.81 10.60 13.99
C LYS A 72 -14.89 10.75 12.91
N ASP A 73 -14.48 11.09 11.69
CA ASP A 73 -15.37 11.26 10.55
C ASP A 73 -15.55 9.93 9.81
N LEU A 74 -16.52 9.16 10.28
CA LEU A 74 -16.87 7.89 9.66
C LEU A 74 -17.40 8.05 8.22
N GLN A 75 -18.11 9.14 7.92
CA GLN A 75 -18.66 9.35 6.59
C GLN A 75 -17.56 9.56 5.56
N GLU A 76 -16.56 10.34 5.92
CA GLU A 76 -15.36 10.53 5.10
C GLU A 76 -14.62 9.20 4.86
N LEU A 77 -14.42 8.38 5.90
CA LEU A 77 -13.82 7.06 5.75
C LEU A 77 -14.59 6.16 4.77
N LEU A 78 -15.91 6.17 4.83
CA LEU A 78 -16.76 5.39 3.93
C LEU A 78 -16.69 5.92 2.49
N TYR A 79 -16.63 7.23 2.32
CA TYR A 79 -16.47 7.87 1.02
C TYR A 79 -15.13 7.52 0.36
N LEU A 80 -14.02 7.60 1.11
CA LEU A 80 -12.70 7.22 0.63
C LEU A 80 -12.65 5.76 0.15
N GLU A 81 -13.31 4.85 0.87
CA GLU A 81 -13.42 3.45 0.46
C GLU A 81 -14.15 3.27 -0.88
N GLU A 82 -15.28 3.94 -1.06
CA GLU A 82 -16.05 3.85 -2.30
C GLU A 82 -15.30 4.49 -3.48
N LEU A 83 -14.57 5.59 -3.23
CA LEU A 83 -13.74 6.26 -4.23
C LEU A 83 -12.59 5.35 -4.70
N LEU A 84 -11.83 4.75 -3.76
CA LEU A 84 -10.75 3.81 -4.07
C LEU A 84 -11.26 2.57 -4.82
N GLU A 85 -12.41 2.07 -4.41
CA GLU A 85 -13.07 0.93 -5.04
C GLU A 85 -13.45 1.22 -6.50
N ALA A 86 -14.03 2.38 -6.75
CA ALA A 86 -14.46 2.80 -8.08
C ALA A 86 -13.27 3.12 -9.01
N SER A 87 -12.19 3.67 -8.45
CA SER A 87 -11.07 4.20 -9.22
C SER A 87 -10.03 3.15 -9.59
N ARG A 88 -9.96 2.03 -8.87
CA ARG A 88 -8.95 0.98 -9.14
C ARG A 88 -9.40 0.10 -10.30
N ILE A 89 -8.95 0.46 -11.51
CA ILE A 89 -9.38 -0.16 -12.76
C ILE A 89 -8.95 -1.64 -12.89
N PRO A 90 -7.67 -2.05 -12.65
CA PRO A 90 -7.29 -3.44 -12.77
C PRO A 90 -7.99 -4.32 -11.73
N MET A 91 -8.77 -5.31 -12.19
CA MET A 91 -9.60 -6.16 -11.33
C MET A 91 -8.77 -6.91 -10.28
N GLU A 92 -7.66 -7.53 -10.69
CA GLU A 92 -6.81 -8.29 -9.78
C GLU A 92 -6.18 -7.41 -8.67
N GLN A 93 -5.80 -6.17 -8.99
CA GLN A 93 -5.27 -5.21 -8.00
C GLN A 93 -6.36 -4.74 -7.04
N ARG A 94 -7.59 -4.53 -7.53
CA ARG A 94 -8.74 -4.20 -6.68
C ARG A 94 -9.06 -5.33 -5.72
N GLU A 95 -9.12 -6.57 -6.20
CA GLU A 95 -9.30 -7.76 -5.37
C GLU A 95 -8.17 -7.95 -4.35
N ALA A 96 -6.91 -7.69 -4.74
CA ALA A 96 -5.76 -7.75 -3.85
C ALA A 96 -5.89 -6.75 -2.69
N ALA A 97 -6.20 -5.49 -2.98
CA ALA A 97 -6.38 -4.46 -1.97
C ALA A 97 -7.47 -4.81 -0.95
N ARG A 98 -8.61 -5.33 -1.42
CA ARG A 98 -9.71 -5.82 -0.58
C ARG A 98 -9.28 -6.97 0.33
N LYS A 99 -8.59 -7.98 -0.25
CA LYS A 99 -8.12 -9.15 0.51
C LYS A 99 -7.09 -8.76 1.56
N MET A 100 -6.14 -7.90 1.21
CA MET A 100 -5.12 -7.42 2.14
C MET A 100 -5.74 -6.63 3.29
N GLY A 101 -6.65 -5.69 3.03
CA GLY A 101 -7.34 -4.93 4.06
C GLY A 101 -8.18 -5.81 4.99
N SER A 102 -8.94 -6.75 4.42
CA SER A 102 -9.73 -7.70 5.22
C SER A 102 -8.88 -8.62 6.09
N ARG A 103 -7.70 -9.03 5.60
CA ARG A 103 -6.74 -9.83 6.38
C ARG A 103 -6.08 -9.00 7.46
N PHE A 104 -5.75 -7.74 7.16
CA PHE A 104 -5.21 -6.79 8.15
C PHE A 104 -6.18 -6.65 9.32
N ALA A 105 -7.45 -6.32 9.07
CA ALA A 105 -8.48 -6.22 10.09
C ALA A 105 -8.53 -7.46 10.99
N LYS A 106 -8.68 -8.65 10.39
CA LYS A 106 -8.75 -9.92 11.11
C LYS A 106 -7.50 -10.23 11.92
N THR A 107 -6.33 -9.83 11.43
CA THR A 107 -5.06 -10.06 12.15
C THR A 107 -4.96 -9.13 13.35
N ILE A 108 -5.27 -7.85 13.18
CA ILE A 108 -5.30 -6.87 14.28
C ILE A 108 -6.26 -7.32 15.39
N GLU A 109 -7.47 -7.76 15.05
CA GLU A 109 -8.43 -8.30 16.03
C GLU A 109 -7.87 -9.51 16.81
N LYS A 110 -7.14 -10.40 16.13
CA LYS A 110 -6.54 -11.59 16.76
C LYS A 110 -5.32 -11.31 17.63
N LEU A 111 -4.64 -10.20 17.39
CA LEU A 111 -3.48 -9.79 18.20
C LEU A 111 -3.88 -9.34 19.61
N GLY A 112 -5.17 -9.08 19.86
CA GLY A 112 -5.67 -8.67 21.17
C GLY A 112 -5.09 -7.33 21.63
N LEU A 113 -4.82 -6.41 20.69
CA LEU A 113 -4.33 -5.08 21.00
C LEU A 113 -5.37 -4.30 21.80
N SER A 114 -4.91 -3.39 22.66
CA SER A 114 -5.78 -2.49 23.42
C SER A 114 -6.38 -1.40 22.51
N ILE A 115 -7.12 -1.82 21.48
CA ILE A 115 -7.92 -0.96 20.61
C ILE A 115 -9.27 -0.74 21.30
N SER A 116 -9.72 0.52 21.35
CA SER A 116 -11.00 0.87 21.95
C SER A 116 -12.16 0.15 21.24
N GLU A 117 -13.03 -0.51 22.02
CA GLU A 117 -14.24 -1.13 21.47
C GLU A 117 -15.27 -0.12 20.94
N THR A 118 -15.14 1.14 21.37
CA THR A 118 -15.97 2.29 20.94
C THR A 118 -15.15 3.30 20.13
N GLY A 119 -13.96 2.91 19.66
CA GLY A 119 -13.09 3.74 18.84
C GLY A 119 -13.47 3.72 17.36
N ILE A 120 -12.94 4.70 16.63
CA ILE A 120 -13.22 4.87 15.20
C ILE A 120 -12.82 3.62 14.38
N PHE A 121 -11.79 2.88 14.81
CA PHE A 121 -11.38 1.64 14.14
C PHE A 121 -12.51 0.60 14.17
N ARG A 122 -13.16 0.42 15.31
CA ARG A 122 -14.29 -0.51 15.46
C ARG A 122 -15.51 -0.03 14.71
N GLU A 123 -15.89 1.24 14.86
CA GLU A 123 -17.03 1.84 14.14
C GLU A 123 -16.88 1.68 12.62
N TYR A 124 -15.67 1.93 12.11
CA TYR A 124 -15.36 1.77 10.69
C TYR A 124 -15.50 0.31 10.22
N LEU A 125 -14.98 -0.66 10.97
CA LEU A 125 -15.14 -2.08 10.63
C LEU A 125 -16.59 -2.54 10.67
N ASP A 126 -17.37 -2.08 11.65
CA ASP A 126 -18.79 -2.43 11.78
C ASP A 126 -19.61 -1.82 10.63
N ALA A 127 -19.32 -0.58 10.23
CA ALA A 127 -19.96 0.07 9.08
C ALA A 127 -19.61 -0.61 7.73
N ARG A 128 -18.43 -1.25 7.65
CA ARG A 128 -17.98 -2.02 6.47
C ARG A 128 -18.31 -3.51 6.55
N LYS A 129 -19.07 -3.94 7.54
CA LYS A 129 -19.44 -5.35 7.70
C LYS A 129 -20.14 -5.89 6.45
N GLY A 130 -19.60 -6.96 5.89
CA GLY A 130 -20.08 -7.54 4.63
C GLY A 130 -19.54 -6.86 3.36
N LYS A 131 -18.81 -5.76 3.50
CA LYS A 131 -18.05 -5.12 2.43
C LYS A 131 -16.55 -5.30 2.66
N ALA A 132 -15.76 -5.15 1.61
CA ALA A 132 -14.32 -5.15 1.75
C ALA A 132 -13.81 -3.79 2.30
N VAL A 133 -12.62 -3.81 2.91
CA VAL A 133 -11.87 -2.61 3.28
C VAL A 133 -10.56 -2.58 2.52
N ASN A 134 -10.14 -1.40 2.08
CA ASN A 134 -8.85 -1.23 1.42
C ASN A 134 -7.71 -1.18 2.45
N HIS A 135 -6.60 -1.84 2.14
CA HIS A 135 -5.46 -1.93 3.07
C HIS A 135 -4.91 -0.57 3.49
N CYS A 136 -4.77 0.39 2.56
CA CYS A 136 -4.28 1.72 2.85
C CYS A 136 -5.20 2.48 3.84
N CYS A 137 -6.52 2.39 3.66
CA CYS A 137 -7.48 3.04 4.57
C CYS A 137 -7.42 2.45 5.97
N ILE A 138 -7.55 1.13 6.10
CA ILE A 138 -7.53 0.50 7.42
C ILE A 138 -6.20 0.66 8.14
N TYR A 139 -5.09 0.73 7.41
CA TYR A 139 -3.78 1.05 7.97
C TYR A 139 -3.75 2.46 8.55
N GLY A 140 -4.25 3.46 7.81
CA GLY A 140 -4.35 4.85 8.30
C GLY A 140 -5.21 4.95 9.56
N VAL A 141 -6.42 4.33 9.53
CA VAL A 141 -7.32 4.28 10.68
C VAL A 141 -6.67 3.59 11.89
N PHE A 142 -5.96 2.48 11.67
CA PHE A 142 -5.22 1.78 12.73
C PHE A 142 -4.15 2.67 13.36
N CYS A 143 -3.34 3.35 12.55
CA CYS A 143 -2.28 4.21 13.05
C CYS A 143 -2.85 5.39 13.88
N ALA A 144 -3.95 6.01 13.44
CA ALA A 144 -4.62 7.06 14.19
C ALA A 144 -5.18 6.55 15.52
N GLU A 145 -5.88 5.41 15.54
CA GLU A 145 -6.41 4.79 16.77
C GLU A 145 -5.30 4.44 17.76
N MET A 146 -4.15 3.96 17.27
CA MET A 146 -2.97 3.66 18.07
C MET A 146 -2.16 4.90 18.48
N GLN A 147 -2.60 6.09 18.07
CA GLN A 147 -1.88 7.35 18.34
C GLN A 147 -0.41 7.31 17.86
N ILE A 148 -0.17 6.68 16.73
CA ILE A 148 1.09 6.73 15.99
C ILE A 148 1.05 8.01 15.18
N SER A 149 2.12 8.80 15.16
CA SER A 149 2.13 10.04 14.38
C SER A 149 1.95 9.78 12.89
N LEU A 150 1.27 10.69 12.19
CA LEU A 150 1.05 10.57 10.74
C LEU A 150 2.37 10.44 9.97
N GLU A 151 3.40 11.19 10.38
CA GLU A 151 4.73 11.13 9.77
C GLU A 151 5.36 9.74 9.92
N GLU A 152 5.34 9.15 11.12
CA GLU A 152 5.84 7.78 11.34
C GLU A 152 5.02 6.76 10.54
N ALA A 153 3.70 6.89 10.56
CA ALA A 153 2.81 5.98 9.81
C ALA A 153 3.13 5.99 8.31
N LEU A 154 3.20 7.15 7.68
CA LEU A 154 3.48 7.28 6.25
C LEU A 154 4.91 6.87 5.89
N THR A 155 5.89 7.19 6.74
CA THR A 155 7.29 6.80 6.53
C THR A 155 7.43 5.27 6.50
N HIS A 156 6.86 4.58 7.49
CA HIS A 156 6.92 3.13 7.55
C HIS A 156 6.12 2.46 6.43
N TYR A 157 4.97 3.03 6.06
CA TYR A 157 4.18 2.53 4.94
C TYR A 157 4.94 2.65 3.61
N LEU A 158 5.52 3.82 3.32
CA LEU A 158 6.32 4.06 2.12
C LEU A 158 7.50 3.09 2.05
N TYR A 159 8.23 2.91 3.15
CA TYR A 159 9.32 1.95 3.22
C TYR A 159 8.85 0.52 2.92
N ALA A 160 7.78 0.07 3.58
CA ALA A 160 7.25 -1.28 3.41
C ALA A 160 6.80 -1.55 1.97
N GLN A 161 6.07 -0.60 1.35
CA GLN A 161 5.64 -0.72 -0.04
C GLN A 161 6.85 -0.74 -1.00
N THR A 162 7.83 0.15 -0.80
CA THR A 162 9.04 0.19 -1.63
C THR A 162 9.84 -1.12 -1.49
N SER A 163 10.02 -1.62 -0.29
CA SER A 163 10.69 -2.89 0.00
C SER A 163 9.98 -4.07 -0.68
N ALA A 164 8.64 -4.09 -0.68
CA ALA A 164 7.85 -5.11 -1.38
C ALA A 164 8.06 -5.06 -2.90
N ILE A 165 8.06 -3.85 -3.50
CA ILE A 165 8.31 -3.66 -4.93
C ILE A 165 9.73 -4.14 -5.29
N VAL A 166 10.74 -3.76 -4.52
CA VAL A 166 12.14 -4.22 -4.71
C VAL A 166 12.24 -5.74 -4.61
N THR A 167 11.58 -6.33 -3.60
CA THR A 167 11.56 -7.79 -3.41
C THR A 167 10.94 -8.50 -4.63
N ASN A 168 9.88 -7.96 -5.19
CA ASN A 168 9.26 -8.48 -6.40
C ASN A 168 10.21 -8.38 -7.60
N CYS A 169 10.93 -7.25 -7.77
CA CYS A 169 11.96 -7.11 -8.80
C CYS A 169 13.07 -8.18 -8.65
N VAL A 170 13.59 -8.38 -7.43
CA VAL A 170 14.64 -9.38 -7.17
C VAL A 170 14.18 -10.80 -7.51
N LYS A 171 12.94 -11.15 -7.17
CA LYS A 171 12.39 -12.49 -7.41
C LYS A 171 12.08 -12.76 -8.88
N THR A 172 11.66 -11.76 -9.62
CA THR A 172 11.13 -11.92 -10.99
C THR A 172 12.19 -11.64 -12.05
N ILE A 173 13.11 -10.71 -11.77
CA ILE A 173 14.31 -10.47 -12.55
C ILE A 173 15.44 -11.25 -11.84
N PRO A 174 16.36 -11.91 -12.53
CA PRO A 174 17.43 -12.65 -11.85
C PRO A 174 18.48 -11.71 -11.23
N LEU A 175 18.05 -10.89 -10.25
CA LEU A 175 18.91 -9.97 -9.53
C LEU A 175 19.47 -10.61 -8.25
N SER A 176 20.67 -10.18 -7.84
CA SER A 176 21.23 -10.60 -6.56
C SER A 176 20.49 -9.94 -5.38
N GLN A 177 20.52 -10.58 -4.21
CA GLN A 177 20.00 -9.99 -2.97
C GLN A 177 20.68 -8.64 -2.65
N THR A 178 21.99 -8.55 -2.89
CA THR A 178 22.76 -7.31 -2.70
C THR A 178 22.28 -6.21 -3.63
N SER A 179 22.01 -6.52 -4.91
CA SER A 179 21.45 -5.54 -5.86
C SER A 179 20.08 -5.05 -5.39
N GLY A 180 19.26 -5.92 -4.82
CA GLY A 180 17.98 -5.53 -4.21
C GLY A 180 18.17 -4.53 -3.06
N GLN A 181 19.11 -4.79 -2.15
CA GLN A 181 19.40 -3.85 -1.06
C GLN A 181 19.96 -2.51 -1.56
N GLN A 182 20.77 -2.51 -2.62
CA GLN A 182 21.24 -1.28 -3.26
C GLN A 182 20.11 -0.48 -3.93
N LEU A 183 19.15 -1.16 -4.57
CA LEU A 183 17.96 -0.53 -5.12
C LEU A 183 17.12 0.12 -4.02
N LEU A 184 16.87 -0.60 -2.92
CA LEU A 184 16.09 -0.09 -1.80
C LEU A 184 16.76 1.14 -1.15
N SER A 185 18.04 1.04 -0.79
CA SER A 185 18.77 2.16 -0.20
C SER A 185 18.90 3.36 -1.14
N GLY A 186 18.95 3.11 -2.45
CA GLY A 186 18.94 4.16 -3.47
C GLY A 186 17.66 5.00 -3.50
N CYS A 187 16.54 4.48 -2.97
CA CYS A 187 15.27 5.22 -2.89
C CYS A 187 15.21 6.18 -1.69
N TYR A 188 16.03 6.00 -0.66
CA TYR A 188 15.88 6.76 0.60
C TYR A 188 16.04 8.28 0.41
N GLY A 189 16.90 8.72 -0.53
CA GLY A 189 17.07 10.14 -0.83
C GLY A 189 15.81 10.82 -1.40
N GLU A 190 14.83 10.04 -1.88
CA GLU A 190 13.59 10.56 -2.45
C GLU A 190 12.42 10.52 -1.45
N PHE A 191 12.55 9.79 -0.33
CA PHE A 191 11.45 9.57 0.61
C PHE A 191 10.94 10.86 1.24
N ASP A 192 11.82 11.76 1.64
CA ASP A 192 11.44 13.04 2.22
C ASP A 192 10.63 13.91 1.24
N GLU A 193 11.02 13.91 -0.04
CA GLU A 193 10.30 14.64 -1.10
C GLU A 193 8.93 14.03 -1.34
N ILE A 194 8.85 12.70 -1.40
CA ILE A 194 7.60 11.95 -1.58
C ILE A 194 6.64 12.20 -0.42
N LEU A 195 7.12 12.15 0.82
CA LEU A 195 6.29 12.41 1.99
C LEU A 195 5.79 13.85 2.04
N LYS A 196 6.64 14.83 1.70
CA LYS A 196 6.22 16.23 1.56
C LYS A 196 5.18 16.40 0.46
N ASP A 197 5.35 15.72 -0.68
CA ASP A 197 4.38 15.77 -1.77
C ASP A 197 3.02 15.21 -1.31
N VAL A 198 2.99 14.03 -0.69
CA VAL A 198 1.78 13.45 -0.13
C VAL A 198 1.08 14.40 0.87
N MET A 199 1.84 15.05 1.76
CA MET A 199 1.30 15.98 2.75
C MET A 199 0.68 17.24 2.14
N ASN A 200 1.12 17.65 0.95
CA ASN A 200 0.61 18.84 0.25
C ASN A 200 -0.53 18.54 -0.75
N ARG A 201 -0.85 17.28 -0.99
CA ARG A 201 -1.94 16.87 -1.89
C ARG A 201 -3.30 17.08 -1.26
N SER A 202 -4.29 17.35 -2.09
CA SER A 202 -5.70 17.36 -1.68
C SER A 202 -6.40 16.04 -1.98
N GLU A 203 -7.61 15.88 -1.47
CA GLU A 203 -8.47 14.74 -1.82
C GLU A 203 -8.74 14.67 -3.34
N GLU A 204 -8.79 15.82 -4.04
CA GLU A 204 -8.99 15.89 -5.49
C GLU A 204 -7.86 15.20 -6.28
N ASP A 205 -6.68 15.05 -5.66
CA ASP A 205 -5.55 14.32 -6.23
C ASP A 205 -5.66 12.79 -6.05
N LEU A 206 -6.57 12.32 -5.19
CA LEU A 206 -6.70 10.90 -4.89
C LEU A 206 -7.16 10.13 -6.12
N CYS A 207 -6.48 9.02 -6.38
CA CYS A 207 -6.74 8.14 -7.52
C CYS A 207 -6.50 8.77 -8.89
N LEU A 208 -5.70 9.84 -8.98
CA LEU A 208 -5.21 10.30 -10.28
C LEU A 208 -4.56 9.13 -11.01
N SER A 209 -5.03 8.93 -12.24
CA SER A 209 -4.64 7.77 -13.05
C SER A 209 -3.16 7.83 -13.43
N ALA A 210 -2.50 6.69 -13.30
CA ALA A 210 -1.20 6.42 -13.88
C ALA A 210 -1.39 5.38 -15.03
N PRO A 211 -1.83 5.80 -16.23
CA PRO A 211 -2.34 4.89 -17.27
C PRO A 211 -1.38 3.76 -17.65
N GLY A 212 -0.07 4.00 -17.58
CA GLY A 212 0.95 2.98 -17.82
C GLY A 212 0.85 1.82 -16.85
N PHE A 213 0.66 2.10 -15.56
CA PHE A 213 0.51 1.08 -14.51
C PHE A 213 -0.83 0.37 -14.60
N ASP A 214 -1.92 1.11 -14.85
CA ASP A 214 -3.27 0.53 -15.00
C ASP A 214 -3.33 -0.42 -16.19
N ILE A 215 -2.83 -0.01 -17.37
CA ILE A 215 -2.79 -0.86 -18.58
C ILE A 215 -2.00 -2.14 -18.31
N ARG A 216 -0.84 -2.06 -17.62
CA ARG A 216 -0.04 -3.24 -17.31
C ARG A 216 -0.72 -4.14 -16.28
N GLY A 217 -1.43 -3.56 -15.31
CA GLY A 217 -2.29 -4.31 -14.38
C GLY A 217 -3.40 -5.08 -15.10
N ILE A 218 -4.13 -4.43 -16.03
CA ILE A 218 -5.16 -5.09 -16.85
C ILE A 218 -4.56 -6.21 -17.72
N GLN A 219 -3.39 -5.97 -18.32
CA GLN A 219 -2.72 -6.96 -19.17
C GLN A 219 -2.21 -8.15 -18.35
N HIS A 220 -1.90 -7.96 -17.06
CA HIS A 220 -1.51 -9.03 -16.15
C HIS A 220 -2.58 -10.12 -16.06
N GLU A 221 -3.84 -9.76 -16.09
CA GLU A 221 -4.98 -10.68 -16.03
C GLU A 221 -4.98 -11.72 -17.15
N LYS A 222 -4.28 -11.43 -18.26
CA LYS A 222 -4.22 -12.27 -19.48
C LYS A 222 -2.87 -12.95 -19.68
N LEU A 223 -1.94 -12.84 -18.71
CA LEU A 223 -0.65 -13.52 -18.82
C LEU A 223 -0.84 -15.04 -18.74
N TYR A 224 -0.25 -15.77 -19.69
CA TYR A 224 -0.32 -17.22 -19.75
C TYR A 224 0.42 -17.90 -18.58
N SER A 225 1.58 -17.37 -18.22
CA SER A 225 2.39 -17.86 -17.10
C SER A 225 2.68 -16.71 -16.15
N ARG A 226 2.45 -16.90 -14.87
CA ARG A 226 2.65 -15.89 -13.84
C ARG A 226 3.02 -16.49 -12.50
N LEU A 227 3.85 -15.77 -11.74
CA LEU A 227 4.26 -16.12 -10.38
C LEU A 227 3.32 -15.48 -9.35
N TYR A 228 2.73 -14.35 -9.68
CA TYR A 228 1.91 -13.54 -8.79
C TYR A 228 0.42 -13.59 -9.17
N MET A 229 -0.41 -13.22 -8.19
CA MET A 229 -1.86 -13.19 -8.35
C MET A 229 -2.36 -11.88 -8.99
N SER A 230 -1.51 -10.81 -8.97
CA SER A 230 -1.80 -9.52 -9.60
C SER A 230 -0.54 -8.74 -9.96
#